data_ac55dc741a9a527ffc02d3409a6c7104
#
_entry.id   ac55dc741a9a527ffc02d3409a6c7104
#
_cell.length_a   1.000
_cell.length_b   1.000
_cell.length_c   1.000
_cell.angle_alpha   90.00
_cell.angle_beta   90.00
_cell.angle_gamma   90.00
#
_symmetry.space_group_name_H-M   'P 1'
#
loop_
_entity.id
_entity.type
_entity.pdbx_description
1 polymer ?
#
loop_
_entity_poly.entity_id
_entity_poly.type
_entity_poly.pdbx_seq_one_letter_code
_entity_poly.pdbx_strand_id
1 'polypeptide(L)'
;MARLKSRGLLLEPENVRRAKLARKRRRKPRYATRMPRGYRVEAPGDLVQVDTLRVSLLPNEQRFHFSAWDKVTRLVGMKAYKRQTSTAAADFLFHLRTKFPFPRKAIQIDGGSEFMDQFEEACGRAEILLFQNPPGQPERNGGVERSNRTHREGFYEVEDVSLNLEEHNQQPASYEYDHNHIRPHWALELKTAIEYYVQWKKIHKAHKLKVSPMS
;
A
#
# COMPACT_ATOMS: atom_id res chain seq x y z
N MET A 1 -17.20 33.29 1.88
CA MET A 1 -16.90 33.02 0.44
C MET A 1 -17.75 31.88 -0.12
N ALA A 2 -17.78 30.65 0.48
CA ALA A 2 -18.61 29.55 -0.01
C ALA A 2 -20.12 29.84 -0.08
N ARG A 3 -20.70 30.55 0.93
CA ARG A 3 -22.11 30.95 0.98
C ARG A 3 -22.54 31.96 -0.11
N LEU A 4 -21.62 32.80 -0.61
CA LEU A 4 -21.90 33.74 -1.68
C LEU A 4 -21.87 33.06 -3.05
N LYS A 5 -21.02 32.04 -3.23
CA LYS A 5 -21.01 31.20 -4.44
C LYS A 5 -22.28 30.36 -4.58
N SER A 6 -22.75 29.75 -3.50
CA SER A 6 -23.96 28.91 -3.52
C SER A 6 -25.24 29.69 -3.82
N ARG A 7 -25.24 31.03 -3.61
CA ARG A 7 -26.36 31.92 -3.92
C ARG A 7 -26.24 32.63 -5.28
N GLY A 8 -25.27 32.25 -6.12
CA GLY A 8 -25.03 32.89 -7.41
C GLY A 8 -24.53 34.34 -7.34
N LEU A 9 -24.17 34.82 -6.13
CA LEU A 9 -23.73 36.21 -5.91
C LEU A 9 -22.24 36.43 -6.20
N LEU A 10 -21.49 35.34 -6.45
CA LEU A 10 -20.07 35.37 -6.84
C LEU A 10 -19.89 34.50 -8.08
N LEU A 11 -19.88 35.15 -9.24
CA LEU A 11 -19.51 34.52 -10.50
C LEU A 11 -18.00 34.34 -10.57
N GLU A 12 -17.51 33.13 -10.85
CA GLU A 12 -16.10 32.94 -11.16
C GLU A 12 -15.76 33.70 -12.45
N PRO A 13 -14.73 34.56 -12.45
CA PRO A 13 -14.25 35.18 -13.67
C PRO A 13 -13.97 34.11 -14.75
N GLU A 14 -14.34 34.39 -15.98
CA GLU A 14 -14.25 33.43 -17.09
C GLU A 14 -12.82 32.94 -17.33
N ASN A 15 -11.81 33.79 -17.11
CA ASN A 15 -10.38 33.42 -17.15
C ASN A 15 -10.02 32.34 -16.13
N VAL A 16 -10.57 32.41 -14.89
CA VAL A 16 -10.34 31.41 -13.83
C VAL A 16 -11.03 30.08 -14.21
N ARG A 17 -12.24 30.16 -14.76
CA ARG A 17 -12.98 29.00 -15.25
C ARG A 17 -12.24 28.33 -16.41
N ARG A 18 -11.74 29.11 -17.38
CA ARG A 18 -10.93 28.62 -18.51
C ARG A 18 -9.62 27.98 -18.04
N ALA A 19 -8.93 28.59 -17.09
CA ALA A 19 -7.69 28.03 -16.50
C ALA A 19 -7.95 26.71 -15.77
N LYS A 20 -9.06 26.60 -15.01
CA LYS A 20 -9.45 25.35 -14.33
C LYS A 20 -9.80 24.25 -15.35
N LEU A 21 -10.51 24.59 -16.42
CA LEU A 21 -10.82 23.65 -17.50
C LEU A 21 -9.58 23.20 -18.26
N ALA A 22 -8.65 24.12 -18.56
CA ALA A 22 -7.37 23.81 -19.20
C ALA A 22 -6.51 22.89 -18.32
N ARG A 23 -6.47 23.15 -16.99
CA ARG A 23 -5.78 22.30 -16.02
C ARG A 23 -6.41 20.91 -15.93
N LYS A 24 -7.75 20.80 -15.98
CA LYS A 24 -8.46 19.52 -16.01
C LYS A 24 -8.18 18.72 -17.29
N ARG A 25 -8.09 19.38 -18.45
CA ARG A 25 -7.76 18.76 -19.75
C ARG A 25 -6.31 18.31 -19.86
N ARG A 26 -5.37 18.95 -19.13
CA ARG A 26 -3.95 18.60 -19.10
C ARG A 26 -3.61 17.48 -18.09
N ARG A 27 -4.56 17.01 -17.28
CA ARG A 27 -4.32 15.87 -16.41
C ARG A 27 -4.02 14.64 -17.27
N LYS A 28 -2.84 14.07 -17.09
CA LYS A 28 -2.50 12.76 -17.65
C LYS A 28 -3.58 11.75 -17.26
N PRO A 29 -3.97 10.81 -18.13
CA PRO A 29 -4.82 9.70 -17.73
C PRO A 29 -4.20 9.02 -16.51
N ARG A 30 -5.02 8.66 -15.53
CA ARG A 30 -4.55 7.92 -14.36
C ARG A 30 -4.09 6.54 -14.80
N TYR A 31 -2.95 6.12 -14.32
CA TYR A 31 -2.46 4.75 -14.51
C TYR A 31 -3.30 3.76 -13.71
N ALA A 32 -3.76 4.16 -12.51
CA ALA A 32 -4.60 3.35 -11.65
C ALA A 32 -5.96 3.05 -12.28
N THR A 33 -6.32 1.78 -12.31
CA THR A 33 -7.61 1.28 -12.84
C THR A 33 -8.43 0.62 -11.74
N ARG A 34 -9.67 0.26 -12.02
CA ARG A 34 -10.46 -0.59 -11.13
C ARG A 34 -10.06 -2.05 -11.31
N MET A 35 -9.93 -2.78 -10.20
CA MET A 35 -9.65 -4.22 -10.27
C MET A 35 -10.79 -4.93 -11.02
N PRO A 36 -10.47 -5.72 -12.07
CA PRO A 36 -11.47 -6.49 -12.81
C PRO A 36 -12.19 -7.50 -11.90
N ARG A 37 -13.47 -7.77 -12.16
CA ARG A 37 -14.25 -8.74 -11.36
C ARG A 37 -13.68 -10.16 -11.38
N GLY A 38 -13.00 -10.55 -12.45
CA GLY A 38 -12.37 -11.87 -12.62
C GLY A 38 -10.90 -11.93 -12.24
N TYR A 39 -10.33 -10.87 -11.60
CA TYR A 39 -8.93 -10.88 -11.22
C TYR A 39 -8.66 -11.95 -10.16
N ARG A 40 -7.80 -12.91 -10.49
CA ARG A 40 -7.46 -14.03 -9.61
C ARG A 40 -6.27 -13.71 -8.74
N VAL A 41 -6.36 -14.09 -7.47
CA VAL A 41 -5.31 -13.90 -6.46
C VAL A 41 -5.02 -15.27 -5.85
N GLU A 42 -4.07 -15.98 -6.46
CA GLU A 42 -3.74 -17.39 -6.16
C GLU A 42 -2.29 -17.56 -5.70
N ALA A 43 -1.41 -16.67 -6.13
CA ALA A 43 0.01 -16.72 -5.84
C ALA A 43 0.49 -15.52 -5.02
N PRO A 44 1.57 -15.66 -4.23
CA PRO A 44 2.23 -14.54 -3.56
C PRO A 44 2.57 -13.44 -4.55
N GLY A 45 2.23 -12.21 -4.20
CA GLY A 45 2.45 -11.03 -5.03
C GLY A 45 1.41 -10.79 -6.13
N ASP A 46 0.42 -11.66 -6.32
CA ASP A 46 -0.68 -11.39 -7.26
C ASP A 46 -1.46 -10.14 -6.86
N LEU A 47 -1.62 -9.87 -5.56
CA LEU A 47 -2.25 -8.67 -5.05
C LEU A 47 -1.66 -8.26 -3.70
N VAL A 48 -1.01 -7.10 -3.68
CA VAL A 48 -0.49 -6.45 -2.47
C VAL A 48 -1.35 -5.23 -2.18
N GLN A 49 -1.94 -5.16 -1.00
CA GLN A 49 -2.65 -3.98 -0.53
C GLN A 49 -1.67 -3.01 0.09
N VAL A 50 -1.76 -1.72 -0.27
CA VAL A 50 -0.90 -0.66 0.27
C VAL A 50 -1.78 0.44 0.87
N ASP A 51 -1.38 0.92 2.03
CA ASP A 51 -2.09 1.94 2.78
C ASP A 51 -1.12 2.83 3.56
N THR A 52 -1.58 4.00 4.00
CA THR A 52 -0.80 4.95 4.79
C THR A 52 -1.44 5.20 6.14
N LEU A 53 -0.75 4.84 7.21
CA LEU A 53 -1.14 5.15 8.57
C LEU A 53 -0.48 6.47 9.01
N ARG A 54 -1.29 7.45 9.40
CA ARG A 54 -0.81 8.69 10.02
C ARG A 54 -0.72 8.52 11.53
N VAL A 55 0.44 8.83 12.09
CA VAL A 55 0.71 8.77 13.53
C VAL A 55 1.22 10.13 14.00
N SER A 56 0.60 10.65 15.06
CA SER A 56 1.06 11.87 15.74
C SER A 56 1.92 11.47 16.92
N LEU A 57 3.21 11.77 16.89
CA LEU A 57 4.14 11.49 17.99
C LEU A 57 4.08 12.59 19.05
N LEU A 58 4.01 13.85 18.60
CA LEU A 58 3.85 15.06 19.41
C LEU A 58 2.88 16.01 18.71
N PRO A 59 2.40 17.08 19.36
CA PRO A 59 1.43 18.01 18.76
C PRO A 59 1.78 18.53 17.37
N ASN A 60 3.08 18.70 17.05
CA ASN A 60 3.57 19.19 15.76
C ASN A 60 4.47 18.19 15.03
N GLU A 61 4.59 16.96 15.52
CA GLU A 61 5.46 15.94 14.95
C GLU A 61 4.65 14.73 14.53
N GLN A 62 4.61 14.51 13.22
CA GLN A 62 3.83 13.43 12.62
C GLN A 62 4.74 12.51 11.81
N ARG A 63 4.35 11.26 11.73
CA ARG A 63 4.92 10.25 10.82
C ARG A 63 3.82 9.68 9.95
N PHE A 64 4.21 9.36 8.74
CA PHE A 64 3.37 8.70 7.76
C PHE A 64 3.96 7.32 7.51
N HIS A 65 3.31 6.32 8.05
CA HIS A 65 3.75 4.94 7.99
C HIS A 65 3.09 4.24 6.83
N PHE A 66 3.86 4.01 5.76
CA PHE A 66 3.40 3.22 4.63
C PHE A 66 3.52 1.74 4.99
N SER A 67 2.48 1.00 4.73
CA SER A 67 2.40 -0.44 4.95
C SER A 67 1.89 -1.14 3.71
N ALA A 68 2.44 -2.32 3.45
CA ALA A 68 2.02 -3.22 2.39
C ALA A 68 1.68 -4.58 3.00
N TRP A 69 0.65 -5.23 2.48
CA TRP A 69 0.17 -6.51 2.94
C TRP A 69 -0.16 -7.42 1.75
N ASP A 70 0.53 -8.55 1.64
CA ASP A 70 0.25 -9.53 0.59
C ASP A 70 -0.98 -10.36 0.91
N LYS A 71 -1.91 -10.44 -0.03
CA LYS A 71 -3.19 -11.08 0.20
C LYS A 71 -3.10 -12.61 0.35
N VAL A 72 -2.09 -13.24 -0.20
CA VAL A 72 -1.90 -14.70 -0.14
C VAL A 72 -1.10 -15.12 1.08
N THR A 73 0.08 -14.54 1.26
CA THR A 73 1.02 -14.94 2.32
C THR A 73 0.80 -14.23 3.64
N ARG A 74 0.06 -13.13 3.67
CA ARG A 74 -0.07 -12.21 4.82
C ARG A 74 1.23 -11.50 5.21
N LEU A 75 2.28 -11.64 4.41
CA LEU A 75 3.52 -10.89 4.62
C LEU A 75 3.25 -9.39 4.61
N VAL A 76 3.88 -8.69 5.53
CA VAL A 76 3.85 -7.23 5.62
C VAL A 76 5.22 -6.65 5.32
N GLY A 77 5.24 -5.44 4.75
CA GLY A 77 6.41 -4.60 4.62
C GLY A 77 6.04 -3.18 5.04
N MET A 78 6.90 -2.53 5.82
CA MET A 78 6.59 -1.26 6.44
C MET A 78 7.77 -0.28 6.35
N LYS A 79 7.46 1.03 6.25
CA LYS A 79 8.45 2.11 6.37
C LYS A 79 7.78 3.43 6.72
N ALA A 80 8.35 4.18 7.66
CA ALA A 80 7.88 5.49 8.07
C ALA A 80 8.59 6.63 7.32
N TYR A 81 7.86 7.70 7.08
CA TYR A 81 8.32 8.91 6.40
C TYR A 81 7.85 10.17 7.15
N LYS A 82 8.59 11.26 6.99
CA LYS A 82 8.20 12.58 7.56
C LYS A 82 7.02 13.21 6.83
N ARG A 83 6.76 12.83 5.57
CA ARG A 83 5.73 13.44 4.72
C ARG A 83 5.00 12.37 3.91
N GLN A 84 3.70 12.57 3.75
CA GLN A 84 2.83 11.75 2.88
C GLN A 84 2.87 12.34 1.47
N THR A 85 3.81 11.90 0.66
CA THR A 85 4.02 12.38 -0.71
C THR A 85 4.11 11.22 -1.69
N SER A 86 3.86 11.49 -2.97
CA SER A 86 3.99 10.45 -4.00
C SER A 86 5.44 10.02 -4.22
N THR A 87 6.42 10.88 -3.92
CA THR A 87 7.84 10.52 -3.88
C THR A 87 8.12 9.52 -2.76
N ALA A 88 7.55 9.73 -1.55
CA ALA A 88 7.70 8.78 -0.44
C ALA A 88 7.04 7.44 -0.77
N ALA A 89 5.86 7.46 -1.38
CA ALA A 89 5.19 6.23 -1.84
C ALA A 89 6.01 5.48 -2.92
N ALA A 90 6.63 6.19 -3.86
CA ALA A 90 7.51 5.60 -4.87
C ALA A 90 8.78 4.99 -4.24
N ASP A 91 9.38 5.65 -3.25
CA ASP A 91 10.51 5.09 -2.47
C ASP A 91 10.05 3.85 -1.68
N PHE A 92 8.87 3.88 -1.09
CA PHE A 92 8.30 2.72 -0.41
C PHE A 92 8.09 1.54 -1.36
N LEU A 93 7.59 1.78 -2.57
CA LEU A 93 7.46 0.73 -3.59
C LEU A 93 8.81 0.06 -3.90
N PHE A 94 9.87 0.86 -3.99
CA PHE A 94 11.22 0.34 -4.16
C PHE A 94 11.69 -0.47 -2.95
N HIS A 95 11.44 0.05 -1.72
CA HIS A 95 11.73 -0.64 -0.46
C HIS A 95 11.08 -2.03 -0.38
N LEU A 96 9.85 -2.20 -0.87
CA LEU A 96 9.17 -3.50 -0.90
C LEU A 96 9.91 -4.58 -1.70
N ARG A 97 10.87 -4.23 -2.55
CA ARG A 97 11.72 -5.21 -3.25
C ARG A 97 12.63 -5.98 -2.30
N THR A 98 13.00 -5.37 -1.18
CA THR A 98 13.84 -6.00 -0.15
C THR A 98 13.01 -6.75 0.89
N LYS A 99 11.72 -6.43 1.00
CA LYS A 99 10.81 -7.01 2.01
C LYS A 99 10.06 -8.23 1.51
N PHE A 100 9.65 -8.24 0.26
CA PHE A 100 8.90 -9.37 -0.32
C PHE A 100 9.81 -10.25 -1.16
N PRO A 101 9.91 -11.55 -0.85
CA PRO A 101 10.77 -12.50 -1.56
C PRO A 101 10.15 -13.00 -2.90
N PHE A 102 9.17 -12.24 -3.43
CA PHE A 102 8.47 -12.53 -4.68
C PHE A 102 8.16 -11.24 -5.45
N PRO A 103 7.96 -11.31 -6.79
CA PRO A 103 7.53 -10.16 -7.57
C PRO A 103 6.11 -9.75 -7.21
N ARG A 104 5.83 -8.44 -7.25
CA ARG A 104 4.50 -7.88 -7.07
C ARG A 104 3.89 -7.64 -8.44
N LYS A 105 2.80 -8.36 -8.76
CA LYS A 105 2.09 -8.23 -10.04
C LYS A 105 1.08 -7.08 -10.02
N ALA A 106 0.39 -6.93 -8.89
CA ALA A 106 -0.58 -5.86 -8.71
C ALA A 106 -0.50 -5.25 -7.31
N ILE A 107 -0.78 -3.95 -7.24
CA ILE A 107 -0.95 -3.20 -6.00
C ILE A 107 -2.37 -2.64 -5.96
N GLN A 108 -3.00 -2.72 -4.80
CA GLN A 108 -4.31 -2.16 -4.50
C GLN A 108 -4.18 -1.05 -3.48
N ILE A 109 -4.79 0.11 -3.78
CA ILE A 109 -4.77 1.33 -2.96
C ILE A 109 -6.18 1.86 -2.73
N ASP A 110 -6.36 2.71 -1.72
CA ASP A 110 -7.61 3.42 -1.44
C ASP A 110 -7.85 4.64 -2.34
N GLY A 111 -6.80 5.16 -2.99
CA GLY A 111 -6.85 6.32 -3.87
C GLY A 111 -6.43 7.62 -3.21
N GLY A 112 -5.66 7.56 -2.14
CA GLY A 112 -4.97 8.70 -1.55
C GLY A 112 -4.09 9.44 -2.55
N SER A 113 -3.89 10.74 -2.37
CA SER A 113 -3.11 11.59 -3.30
C SER A 113 -1.63 11.21 -3.37
N GLU A 114 -1.09 10.58 -2.35
CA GLU A 114 0.27 10.05 -2.29
C GLU A 114 0.51 8.90 -3.27
N PHE A 115 -0.55 8.22 -3.70
CA PHE A 115 -0.47 7.12 -4.66
C PHE A 115 -0.68 7.56 -6.13
N MET A 116 -0.56 8.87 -6.39
CA MET A 116 -0.62 9.46 -7.73
C MET A 116 0.78 9.81 -8.25
N ASP A 117 0.86 10.38 -9.44
CA ASP A 117 2.07 10.95 -10.05
C ASP A 117 3.30 10.02 -10.01
N GLN A 118 4.30 10.32 -9.16
CA GLN A 118 5.55 9.55 -9.08
C GLN A 118 5.33 8.08 -8.69
N PHE A 119 4.34 7.80 -7.84
CA PHE A 119 4.00 6.42 -7.49
C PHE A 119 3.41 5.67 -8.69
N GLU A 120 2.48 6.29 -9.44
CA GLU A 120 1.92 5.70 -10.66
C GLU A 120 3.03 5.47 -11.71
N GLU A 121 3.96 6.42 -11.87
CA GLU A 121 5.11 6.26 -12.77
C GLU A 121 6.04 5.14 -12.33
N ALA A 122 6.27 4.99 -11.02
CA ALA A 122 7.09 3.90 -10.47
C ALA A 122 6.43 2.53 -10.68
N CYS A 123 5.11 2.42 -10.49
CA CYS A 123 4.37 1.21 -10.82
C CYS A 123 4.45 0.87 -12.30
N GLY A 124 4.27 1.86 -13.19
CA GLY A 124 4.37 1.67 -14.64
C GLY A 124 5.74 1.20 -15.08
N ARG A 125 6.83 1.80 -14.55
CA ARG A 125 8.21 1.36 -14.83
C ARG A 125 8.52 -0.04 -14.32
N ALA A 126 7.86 -0.46 -13.24
CA ALA A 126 8.01 -1.79 -12.67
C ALA A 126 7.02 -2.82 -13.25
N GLU A 127 6.20 -2.43 -14.23
CA GLU A 127 5.14 -3.25 -14.84
C GLU A 127 4.14 -3.82 -13.82
N ILE A 128 3.89 -3.06 -12.73
CA ILE A 128 2.97 -3.43 -11.67
C ILE A 128 1.60 -2.83 -11.99
N LEU A 129 0.58 -3.67 -12.06
CA LEU A 129 -0.81 -3.20 -12.19
C LEU A 129 -1.21 -2.43 -10.94
N LEU A 130 -1.79 -1.24 -11.11
CA LEU A 130 -2.26 -0.43 -10.00
C LEU A 130 -3.79 -0.41 -9.99
N PHE A 131 -4.37 -0.93 -8.91
CA PHE A 131 -5.81 -0.96 -8.70
C PHE A 131 -6.22 0.03 -7.62
N GLN A 132 -7.18 0.88 -7.96
CA GLN A 132 -7.78 1.81 -7.00
C GLN A 132 -9.15 1.29 -6.57
N ASN A 133 -9.39 1.27 -5.25
CA ASN A 133 -10.70 0.95 -4.70
C ASN A 133 -11.75 2.02 -5.10
N PRO A 134 -12.98 1.61 -5.37
CA PRO A 134 -14.08 2.56 -5.52
C PRO A 134 -14.25 3.39 -4.24
N PRO A 135 -14.59 4.68 -4.33
CA PRO A 135 -14.95 5.46 -3.16
C PRO A 135 -16.07 4.80 -2.35
N GLY A 136 -15.96 4.81 -1.02
CA GLY A 136 -16.99 4.26 -0.13
C GLY A 136 -17.02 2.74 0.00
N GLN A 137 -15.96 2.02 -0.41
CA GLN A 137 -15.81 0.58 -0.23
C GLN A 137 -14.52 0.25 0.56
N PRO A 138 -14.42 0.66 1.83
CA PRO A 138 -13.23 0.40 2.66
C PRO A 138 -12.98 -1.09 2.89
N GLU A 139 -14.02 -1.92 2.89
CA GLU A 139 -13.91 -3.38 3.08
C GLU A 139 -12.95 -4.05 2.08
N ARG A 140 -12.74 -3.44 0.92
CA ARG A 140 -11.79 -3.95 -0.09
C ARG A 140 -10.32 -3.81 0.33
N ASN A 141 -10.03 -2.92 1.30
CA ASN A 141 -8.69 -2.72 1.87
C ASN A 141 -8.53 -3.32 3.27
N GLY A 142 -9.53 -4.07 3.72
CA GLY A 142 -9.64 -4.58 5.09
C GLY A 142 -8.46 -5.43 5.58
N GLY A 143 -7.63 -5.98 4.69
CA GLY A 143 -6.42 -6.71 5.07
C GLY A 143 -5.34 -5.78 5.61
N VAL A 144 -4.94 -4.77 4.85
CA VAL A 144 -3.93 -3.80 5.25
C VAL A 144 -4.45 -2.89 6.38
N GLU A 145 -5.73 -2.53 6.37
CA GLU A 145 -6.35 -1.74 7.45
C GLU A 145 -6.30 -2.48 8.79
N ARG A 146 -6.61 -3.79 8.79
CA ARG A 146 -6.48 -4.63 9.99
C ARG A 146 -5.02 -4.73 10.43
N SER A 147 -4.08 -4.89 9.50
CA SER A 147 -2.65 -4.89 9.79
C SER A 147 -2.22 -3.56 10.42
N ASN A 148 -2.68 -2.43 9.86
CA ASN A 148 -2.42 -1.09 10.41
C ASN A 148 -3.01 -0.88 11.80
N ARG A 149 -4.23 -1.38 12.05
CA ARG A 149 -4.83 -1.33 13.39
C ARG A 149 -3.99 -2.12 14.39
N THR A 150 -3.65 -3.37 14.07
CA THR A 150 -2.81 -4.20 14.94
C THR A 150 -1.44 -3.56 15.19
N HIS A 151 -0.86 -2.91 14.17
CA HIS A 151 0.39 -2.19 14.31
C HIS A 151 0.24 -0.94 15.20
N ARG A 152 -0.85 -0.20 15.08
CA ARG A 152 -1.13 0.94 15.96
C ARG A 152 -1.26 0.50 17.42
N GLU A 153 -2.13 -0.47 17.68
CA GLU A 153 -2.43 -0.99 19.02
C GLU A 153 -1.24 -1.73 19.65
N GLY A 154 -0.51 -2.50 18.87
CA GLY A 154 0.59 -3.34 19.37
C GLY A 154 1.97 -2.68 19.35
N PHE A 155 2.12 -1.51 18.75
CA PHE A 155 3.40 -0.81 18.66
C PHE A 155 3.28 0.65 19.13
N TYR A 156 2.49 1.49 18.44
CA TYR A 156 2.45 2.93 18.72
C TYR A 156 1.77 3.31 20.04
N GLU A 157 0.90 2.46 20.58
CA GLU A 157 0.25 2.68 21.87
C GLU A 157 1.03 2.09 23.06
N VAL A 158 2.06 1.29 22.79
CA VAL A 158 2.81 0.54 23.81
C VAL A 158 4.28 0.96 23.91
N GLU A 159 4.88 1.37 22.78
CA GLU A 159 6.32 1.66 22.69
C GLU A 159 6.63 3.16 22.71
N ASP A 160 7.70 3.54 23.39
CA ASP A 160 8.29 4.87 23.30
C ASP A 160 8.97 5.03 21.92
N VAL A 161 8.33 5.78 21.05
CA VAL A 161 8.74 5.92 19.65
C VAL A 161 9.74 7.05 19.49
N SER A 162 10.89 6.75 18.88
CA SER A 162 11.93 7.77 18.63
C SER A 162 11.45 8.85 17.66
N LEU A 163 11.82 10.10 17.96
CA LEU A 163 11.62 11.26 17.05
C LEU A 163 12.63 11.27 15.88
N ASN A 164 13.75 10.57 16.00
CA ASN A 164 14.69 10.37 14.90
C ASN A 164 14.11 9.36 13.91
N LEU A 165 14.04 9.73 12.63
CA LEU A 165 13.40 8.90 11.60
C LEU A 165 14.13 7.58 11.34
N GLU A 166 15.46 7.55 11.44
CA GLU A 166 16.25 6.32 11.25
C GLU A 166 16.02 5.33 12.39
N GLU A 167 16.12 5.81 13.63
CA GLU A 167 15.81 5.02 14.82
C GLU A 167 14.35 4.58 14.81
N HIS A 168 13.43 5.49 14.47
CA HIS A 168 12.02 5.18 14.31
C HIS A 168 11.80 4.04 13.29
N ASN A 169 12.52 4.00 12.18
CA ASN A 169 12.37 2.93 11.19
C ASN A 169 13.00 1.59 11.64
N GLN A 170 13.87 1.59 12.62
CA GLN A 170 14.39 0.34 13.22
C GLN A 170 13.37 -0.33 14.14
N GLN A 171 12.57 0.45 14.85
CA GLN A 171 11.56 -0.07 15.78
C GLN A 171 10.42 -0.83 15.07
N PRO A 172 9.74 -0.28 14.02
CA PRO A 172 8.76 -1.04 13.24
C PRO A 172 9.33 -2.26 12.52
N ALA A 173 10.65 -2.31 12.29
CA ALA A 173 11.30 -3.49 11.72
C ALA A 173 11.21 -4.70 12.66
N SER A 174 11.27 -4.49 13.98
CA SER A 174 11.03 -5.55 14.98
C SER A 174 9.57 -6.05 14.88
N TYR A 175 8.61 -5.14 14.87
CA TYR A 175 7.19 -5.50 14.70
C TYR A 175 6.92 -6.23 13.38
N GLU A 176 7.52 -5.76 12.27
CA GLU A 176 7.44 -6.43 10.96
C GLU A 176 8.01 -7.85 11.02
N TYR A 177 9.15 -8.02 11.72
CA TYR A 177 9.75 -9.32 11.93
C TYR A 177 8.82 -10.25 12.72
N ASP A 178 8.27 -9.78 13.82
CA ASP A 178 7.37 -10.55 14.68
C ASP A 178 6.11 -10.96 13.91
N HIS A 179 5.51 -10.02 13.14
CA HIS A 179 4.35 -10.31 12.31
C HIS A 179 4.64 -11.38 11.25
N ASN A 180 5.79 -11.31 10.61
CA ASN A 180 6.12 -12.17 9.48
C ASN A 180 6.67 -13.54 9.91
N HIS A 181 7.41 -13.62 11.05
CA HIS A 181 8.18 -14.81 11.41
C HIS A 181 7.73 -15.49 12.71
N ILE A 182 7.04 -14.77 13.59
CA ILE A 182 6.68 -15.28 14.92
C ILE A 182 5.16 -15.45 15.07
N ARG A 183 4.38 -14.46 14.58
CA ARG A 183 2.94 -14.42 14.76
C ARG A 183 2.22 -15.45 13.89
N PRO A 184 1.44 -16.39 14.48
CA PRO A 184 0.62 -17.33 13.70
C PRO A 184 -0.63 -16.63 13.16
N HIS A 185 -1.06 -17.01 11.96
CA HIS A 185 -2.24 -16.49 11.30
C HIS A 185 -3.31 -17.57 11.11
N TRP A 186 -4.51 -17.37 11.65
CA TRP A 186 -5.63 -18.29 11.47
C TRP A 186 -5.90 -18.63 10.00
N ALA A 187 -5.87 -17.63 9.13
CA ALA A 187 -6.09 -17.80 7.68
C ALA A 187 -4.98 -18.60 6.97
N LEU A 188 -3.88 -18.88 7.64
CA LEU A 188 -2.74 -19.66 7.15
C LEU A 188 -2.56 -20.96 7.95
N GLU A 189 -3.63 -21.47 8.54
CA GLU A 189 -3.61 -22.72 9.35
C GLU A 189 -2.62 -22.62 10.53
N LEU A 190 -2.61 -21.47 11.21
CA LEU A 190 -1.73 -21.14 12.33
C LEU A 190 -0.22 -21.10 11.97
N LYS A 191 0.11 -21.07 10.71
CA LYS A 191 1.49 -20.80 10.25
C LYS A 191 1.80 -19.31 10.31
N THR A 192 3.06 -18.98 10.46
CA THR A 192 3.54 -17.62 10.21
C THR A 192 3.50 -17.29 8.72
N ALA A 193 3.55 -16.02 8.37
CA ALA A 193 3.51 -15.59 6.98
C ALA A 193 4.69 -16.16 6.16
N ILE A 194 5.88 -16.23 6.76
CA ILE A 194 7.07 -16.76 6.10
C ILE A 194 7.04 -18.29 5.97
N GLU A 195 6.56 -19.01 6.99
CA GLU A 195 6.40 -20.47 6.93
C GLU A 195 5.44 -20.87 5.82
N TYR A 196 4.30 -20.16 5.72
CA TYR A 196 3.35 -20.37 4.65
C TYR A 196 3.97 -20.14 3.27
N TYR A 197 4.70 -19.03 3.09
CA TYR A 197 5.40 -18.74 1.83
C TYR A 197 6.41 -19.82 1.46
N VAL A 198 7.23 -20.28 2.41
CA VAL A 198 8.21 -21.36 2.18
C VAL A 198 7.54 -22.65 1.75
N GLN A 199 6.45 -23.02 2.41
CA GLN A 199 5.66 -24.20 2.04
C GLN A 199 5.04 -24.05 0.65
N TRP A 200 4.40 -22.91 0.37
CA TRP A 200 3.85 -22.59 -0.94
C TRP A 200 4.89 -22.75 -2.05
N LYS A 201 6.09 -22.19 -1.85
CA LYS A 201 7.21 -22.27 -2.81
C LYS A 201 7.65 -23.72 -3.07
N LYS A 202 7.73 -24.55 -2.03
CA LYS A 202 8.09 -25.98 -2.15
C LYS A 202 7.06 -26.73 -3.02
N ILE A 203 5.77 -26.57 -2.75
CA ILE A 203 4.68 -27.22 -3.48
C ILE A 203 4.71 -26.81 -4.96
N HIS A 204 4.81 -25.52 -5.26
CA HIS A 204 4.77 -25.02 -6.64
C HIS A 204 6.06 -25.32 -7.42
N LYS A 205 7.21 -25.43 -6.76
CA LYS A 205 8.46 -25.90 -7.40
C LYS A 205 8.36 -27.38 -7.79
N ALA A 206 7.80 -28.21 -6.92
CA ALA A 206 7.58 -29.63 -7.19
C ALA A 206 6.59 -29.83 -8.36
N HIS A 207 5.55 -29.00 -8.45
CA HIS A 207 4.58 -29.05 -9.56
C HIS A 207 5.21 -28.69 -10.91
N LYS A 208 6.05 -27.64 -10.96
CA LYS A 208 6.78 -27.25 -12.19
C LYS A 208 7.70 -28.36 -12.71
N LEU A 209 8.36 -29.09 -11.82
CA LEU A 209 9.25 -30.19 -12.20
C LEU A 209 8.48 -31.42 -12.74
N LYS A 210 7.22 -31.62 -12.32
CA LYS A 210 6.38 -32.74 -12.81
C LYS A 210 5.69 -32.45 -14.15
N VAL A 211 5.57 -31.20 -14.55
CA VAL A 211 4.86 -30.76 -15.77
C VAL A 211 5.81 -30.45 -16.92
N SER A 212 7.13 -30.44 -16.71
CA SER A 212 8.10 -30.37 -17.83
C SER A 212 8.11 -31.72 -18.53
N PRO A 213 7.66 -31.84 -19.80
CA PRO A 213 7.80 -33.08 -20.55
C PRO A 213 9.29 -33.37 -20.70
N MET A 214 9.66 -34.60 -20.42
CA MET A 214 10.95 -35.16 -20.83
C MET A 214 11.02 -35.04 -22.36
N SER A 215 11.80 -34.11 -22.84
CA SER A 215 12.23 -34.04 -24.25
C SER A 215 13.35 -35.01 -24.49
#